data_123e85b52c594bf8b4110bde81cea56e
#
_entry.id   123e85b52c594bf8b4110bde81cea56e
#
_cell.length_a   1.000
_cell.length_b   1.000
_cell.length_c   1.000
_cell.angle_alpha   90.00
_cell.angle_beta   90.00
_cell.angle_gamma   90.00
#
_symmetry.space_group_name_H-M   'P 1'
#
loop_
_entity.id
_entity.type
_entity.pdbx_description
1 polymer ?
#
loop_
_entity_poly.entity_id
_entity_poly.type
_entity_poly.pdbx_seq_one_letter_code
_entity_poly.pdbx_strand_id
1 'polypeptide(L)'
;MAIHNADEKLEALGLPLPPAPAPLGVYKPCLIDGKYLYLSGHGPVQNDKSLIIGRIGTDMDIEAGKLAARQVGLTMLSTIRMNLGSLNKVKRVIKVLGMVNCTPDFERHPYIINGCSELFAAVWGEENGIGVRSAVGFGSLPDNIPVEIEAIFELEQDFTPEKVKEH
;
A
#
# COMPACT_ATOMS: atom_id res chain seq x y z
N MET A 1 4.37 -19.92 17.47
CA MET A 1 4.65 -18.70 16.67
C MET A 1 4.24 -19.01 15.24
N ALA A 2 3.27 -18.31 14.71
CA ALA A 2 2.98 -18.40 13.29
C ALA A 2 4.19 -17.83 12.53
N ILE A 3 4.89 -18.67 11.80
CA ILE A 3 5.96 -18.22 10.92
C ILE A 3 5.27 -17.47 9.79
N HIS A 4 5.30 -16.14 9.84
CA HIS A 4 4.83 -15.34 8.74
C HIS A 4 5.76 -15.52 7.56
N ASN A 5 5.22 -16.09 6.52
CA ASN A 5 5.94 -16.38 5.27
C ASN A 5 5.58 -15.37 4.19
N ALA A 6 5.45 -14.09 4.59
CA ALA A 6 4.97 -13.02 3.72
C ALA A 6 5.89 -12.79 2.51
N ASP A 7 7.20 -12.81 2.72
CA ASP A 7 8.17 -12.64 1.64
C ASP A 7 8.07 -13.77 0.61
N GLU A 8 7.97 -15.03 1.05
CA GLU A 8 7.80 -16.19 0.15
C GLU A 8 6.44 -16.17 -0.57
N LYS A 9 5.37 -15.76 0.13
CA LYS A 9 4.05 -15.61 -0.50
C LYS A 9 4.06 -14.55 -1.58
N LEU A 10 4.73 -13.43 -1.35
CA LEU A 10 4.89 -12.40 -2.37
C LEU A 10 5.65 -12.95 -3.60
N GLU A 11 6.76 -13.66 -3.37
CA GLU A 11 7.53 -14.28 -4.46
C GLU A 11 6.68 -15.27 -5.26
N ALA A 12 5.87 -16.08 -4.58
CA ALA A 12 4.97 -17.05 -5.22
C ALA A 12 3.90 -16.40 -6.09
N LEU A 13 3.51 -15.15 -5.81
CA LEU A 13 2.58 -14.40 -6.67
C LEU A 13 3.19 -13.99 -8.02
N GLY A 14 4.52 -14.02 -8.15
CA GLY A 14 5.20 -13.62 -9.39
C GLY A 14 5.02 -12.14 -9.75
N LEU A 15 4.63 -11.31 -8.79
CA LEU A 15 4.44 -9.88 -8.98
C LEU A 15 5.73 -9.13 -8.62
N PRO A 16 6.37 -8.43 -9.58
CA PRO A 16 7.56 -7.67 -9.28
C PRO A 16 7.23 -6.45 -8.42
N LEU A 17 8.04 -6.18 -7.38
CA LEU A 17 7.93 -4.95 -6.63
C LEU A 17 8.50 -3.78 -7.42
N PRO A 18 7.77 -2.66 -7.55
CA PRO A 18 8.31 -1.44 -8.12
C PRO A 18 9.39 -0.84 -7.20
N PRO A 19 10.23 0.08 -7.69
CA PRO A 19 11.10 0.84 -6.83
C PRO A 19 10.31 1.61 -5.76
N ALA A 20 10.77 1.60 -4.50
CA ALA A 20 10.15 2.39 -3.46
C ALA A 20 10.28 3.89 -3.80
N PRO A 21 9.17 4.66 -3.81
CA PRO A 21 9.21 6.06 -4.18
C PRO A 21 9.92 6.90 -3.11
N ALA A 22 10.68 7.90 -3.55
CA ALA A 22 11.16 8.96 -2.68
C ALA A 22 10.01 9.94 -2.35
N PRO A 23 10.00 10.55 -1.15
CA PRO A 23 9.03 11.60 -0.84
C PRO A 23 9.12 12.76 -1.82
N LEU A 24 7.96 13.22 -2.31
CA LEU A 24 7.85 14.37 -3.21
C LEU A 24 7.66 15.70 -2.48
N GLY A 25 7.69 15.69 -1.15
CA GLY A 25 7.45 16.87 -0.32
C GLY A 25 8.03 16.73 1.08
N VAL A 26 7.58 17.57 1.99
CA VAL A 26 8.04 17.61 3.39
C VAL A 26 7.24 16.60 4.22
N TYR A 27 7.53 15.33 4.04
CA TYR A 27 6.92 14.22 4.79
C TYR A 27 7.83 12.98 4.75
N LYS A 28 7.55 12.03 5.64
CA LYS A 28 8.20 10.71 5.63
C LYS A 28 7.30 9.69 4.91
N PRO A 29 7.85 8.77 4.12
CA PRO A 29 7.03 7.72 3.48
C PRO A 29 6.45 6.75 4.50
N CYS A 30 7.13 6.55 5.63
CA CYS A 30 6.64 5.77 6.75
C CYS A 30 7.20 6.28 8.07
N LEU A 31 6.49 5.95 9.15
CA LEU A 31 6.87 6.27 10.53
C LEU A 31 6.56 5.07 11.41
N ILE A 32 7.51 4.70 12.27
CA ILE A 32 7.31 3.68 13.29
C ILE A 32 7.12 4.37 14.65
N ASP A 33 6.04 4.02 15.33
CA ASP A 33 5.75 4.45 16.69
C ASP A 33 5.36 3.22 17.53
N GLY A 34 6.25 2.81 18.43
CA GLY A 34 6.10 1.57 19.19
C GLY A 34 6.02 0.37 18.24
N LYS A 35 4.91 -0.35 18.31
CA LYS A 35 4.64 -1.51 17.47
C LYS A 35 3.84 -1.19 16.19
N TYR A 36 3.61 0.09 15.90
CA TYR A 36 2.82 0.47 14.74
C TYR A 36 3.68 1.13 13.66
N LEU A 37 3.43 0.72 12.43
CA LEU A 37 3.98 1.32 11.22
C LEU A 37 2.88 2.11 10.51
N TYR A 38 3.13 3.39 10.32
CA TYR A 38 2.28 4.30 9.56
C TYR A 38 2.87 4.52 8.19
N LEU A 39 2.10 4.26 7.15
CA LEU A 39 2.48 4.61 5.78
C LEU A 39 1.74 5.86 5.33
N SER A 40 2.47 6.81 4.77
CA SER A 40 1.90 7.93 4.01
C SER A 40 1.13 7.45 2.79
N GLY A 41 0.35 8.33 2.17
CA GLY A 41 -0.29 8.03 0.91
C GLY A 41 0.70 7.58 -0.17
N HIS A 42 0.39 6.47 -0.82
CA HIS A 42 1.16 5.89 -1.92
C HIS A 42 0.33 5.85 -3.19
N GLY A 43 0.98 6.10 -4.32
CA GLY A 43 0.41 5.97 -5.65
C GLY A 43 0.86 4.68 -6.35
N PRO A 44 0.32 4.43 -7.55
CA PRO A 44 0.62 3.23 -8.33
C PRO A 44 1.91 3.40 -9.14
N VAL A 45 3.06 3.26 -8.50
CA VAL A 45 4.37 3.32 -9.14
C VAL A 45 4.62 2.04 -9.93
N GLN A 46 5.06 2.18 -11.17
CA GLN A 46 5.42 1.07 -12.05
C GLN A 46 6.93 0.75 -11.95
N ASN A 47 7.35 -0.37 -12.54
CA ASN A 47 8.75 -0.81 -12.47
C ASN A 47 9.76 0.15 -13.13
N ASP A 48 9.29 0.91 -14.14
CA ASP A 48 10.08 1.96 -14.79
C ASP A 48 10.04 3.32 -14.07
N LYS A 49 9.45 3.36 -12.87
CA LYS A 49 9.22 4.54 -12.01
C LYS A 49 8.13 5.49 -12.50
N SER A 50 7.47 5.21 -13.62
CA SER A 50 6.30 5.96 -14.06
C SER A 50 5.11 5.69 -13.13
N LEU A 51 4.12 6.58 -13.16
CA LEU A 51 2.85 6.40 -12.46
C LEU A 51 1.77 5.93 -13.43
N ILE A 52 0.89 5.07 -12.96
CA ILE A 52 -0.41 4.87 -13.63
C ILE A 52 -1.20 6.15 -13.37
N ILE A 53 -1.75 6.76 -14.40
CA ILE A 53 -2.55 7.99 -14.31
C ILE A 53 -3.91 7.81 -14.96
N GLY A 54 -4.88 8.60 -14.54
CA GLY A 54 -6.22 8.64 -15.10
C GLY A 54 -7.30 8.69 -14.02
N ARG A 55 -8.50 9.08 -14.46
CA ARG A 55 -9.70 9.15 -13.62
C ARG A 55 -10.63 7.99 -13.96
N ILE A 56 -11.13 7.30 -12.96
CA ILE A 56 -12.10 6.22 -13.13
C ILE A 56 -13.45 6.81 -13.50
N GLY A 57 -14.05 6.27 -14.57
CA GLY A 57 -15.30 6.73 -15.15
C GLY A 57 -15.12 7.60 -16.41
N THR A 58 -13.92 8.16 -16.65
CA THR A 58 -13.59 8.88 -17.89
C THR A 58 -12.44 8.25 -18.63
N ASP A 59 -11.24 8.16 -17.99
CA ASP A 59 -10.01 7.73 -18.66
C ASP A 59 -9.77 6.22 -18.54
N MET A 60 -10.33 5.60 -17.52
CA MET A 60 -10.19 4.17 -17.27
C MET A 60 -11.45 3.54 -16.71
N ASP A 61 -11.59 2.25 -16.95
CA ASP A 61 -12.68 1.44 -16.41
C ASP A 61 -12.39 0.94 -14.99
N ILE A 62 -13.38 0.27 -14.41
CA ILE A 62 -13.32 -0.25 -13.05
C ILE A 62 -12.24 -1.33 -12.88
N GLU A 63 -12.01 -2.17 -13.89
CA GLU A 63 -11.00 -3.25 -13.81
C GLU A 63 -9.58 -2.66 -13.86
N ALA A 64 -9.33 -1.67 -14.70
CA ALA A 64 -8.07 -0.94 -14.72
C ALA A 64 -7.83 -0.21 -13.39
N GLY A 65 -8.88 0.37 -12.79
CA GLY A 65 -8.81 0.98 -11.47
C GLY A 65 -8.44 -0.01 -10.37
N LYS A 66 -9.03 -1.21 -10.37
CA LYS A 66 -8.70 -2.28 -9.41
C LYS A 66 -7.25 -2.74 -9.57
N LEU A 67 -6.75 -2.88 -10.79
CA LEU A 67 -5.33 -3.18 -11.05
C LEU A 67 -4.41 -2.06 -10.57
N ALA A 68 -4.80 -0.80 -10.74
CA ALA A 68 -4.06 0.34 -10.20
C ALA A 68 -3.99 0.29 -8.66
N ALA A 69 -5.08 -0.06 -7.98
CA ALA A 69 -5.09 -0.25 -6.52
C ALA A 69 -4.15 -1.38 -6.08
N ARG A 70 -4.07 -2.49 -6.83
CA ARG A 70 -3.08 -3.55 -6.60
C ARG A 70 -1.65 -3.00 -6.74
N GLN A 71 -1.40 -2.19 -7.77
CA GLN A 71 -0.09 -1.57 -7.98
C GLN A 71 0.28 -0.62 -6.85
N VAL A 72 -0.68 0.14 -6.28
CA VAL A 72 -0.47 0.92 -5.07
C VAL A 72 -0.03 0.02 -3.91
N GLY A 73 -0.71 -1.12 -3.73
CA GLY A 73 -0.33 -2.12 -2.73
C GLY A 73 1.10 -2.62 -2.90
N LEU A 74 1.53 -2.92 -4.14
CA LEU A 74 2.92 -3.29 -4.43
C LEU A 74 3.90 -2.18 -4.09
N THR A 75 3.57 -0.92 -4.39
CA THR A 75 4.38 0.24 -4.01
C THR A 75 4.53 0.35 -2.48
N MET A 76 3.44 0.12 -1.74
CA MET A 76 3.45 0.09 -0.27
C MET A 76 4.33 -1.04 0.26
N LEU A 77 4.26 -2.24 -0.31
CA LEU A 77 5.14 -3.37 0.05
C LEU A 77 6.61 -3.04 -0.19
N SER A 78 6.93 -2.31 -1.26
CA SER A 78 8.30 -1.85 -1.53
C SER A 78 8.81 -0.92 -0.44
N THR A 79 8.00 0.04 -0.01
CA THR A 79 8.34 0.95 1.09
C THR A 79 8.53 0.20 2.41
N ILE A 80 7.66 -0.76 2.71
CA ILE A 80 7.79 -1.60 3.92
C ILE A 80 9.09 -2.41 3.87
N ARG A 81 9.36 -3.11 2.78
CA ARG A 81 10.56 -3.94 2.64
C ARG A 81 11.83 -3.10 2.73
N MET A 82 11.86 -1.92 2.10
CA MET A 82 12.99 -1.01 2.16
C MET A 82 13.30 -0.55 3.59
N ASN A 83 12.27 -0.26 4.39
CA ASN A 83 12.44 0.28 5.74
C ASN A 83 12.59 -0.80 6.82
N LEU A 84 11.97 -1.96 6.66
CA LEU A 84 12.00 -3.05 7.64
C LEU A 84 12.94 -4.20 7.25
N GLY A 85 13.33 -4.31 5.99
CA GLY A 85 14.13 -5.41 5.44
C GLY A 85 13.35 -6.66 5.07
N SER A 86 12.16 -6.88 5.63
CA SER A 86 11.32 -8.05 5.38
C SER A 86 9.85 -7.74 5.66
N LEU A 87 8.95 -8.28 4.84
CA LEU A 87 7.50 -8.22 5.06
C LEU A 87 7.06 -9.12 6.23
N ASN A 88 7.89 -10.08 6.64
CA ASN A 88 7.62 -10.96 7.78
C ASN A 88 7.58 -10.19 9.11
N LYS A 89 8.12 -8.97 9.17
CA LYS A 89 8.07 -8.11 10.36
C LYS A 89 6.72 -7.46 10.60
N VAL A 90 5.84 -7.48 9.60
CA VAL A 90 4.46 -7.03 9.74
C VAL A 90 3.62 -8.16 10.31
N LYS A 91 2.95 -7.91 11.44
CA LYS A 91 2.04 -8.85 12.08
C LYS A 91 0.68 -8.85 11.40
N ARG A 92 0.13 -7.66 11.20
CA ARG A 92 -1.18 -7.49 10.56
C ARG A 92 -1.41 -6.10 9.99
N VAL A 93 -2.33 -6.02 9.05
CA VAL A 93 -2.93 -4.75 8.61
C VAL A 93 -3.94 -4.30 9.66
N ILE A 94 -3.82 -3.05 10.13
CA ILE A 94 -4.77 -2.45 11.08
C ILE A 94 -5.84 -1.69 10.34
N LYS A 95 -5.43 -0.68 9.54
CA LYS A 95 -6.35 0.20 8.83
C LYS A 95 -5.82 0.58 7.46
N VAL A 96 -6.75 0.65 6.51
CA VAL A 96 -6.51 1.15 5.15
C VAL A 96 -7.48 2.29 4.86
N LEU A 97 -6.97 3.41 4.36
CA LEU A 97 -7.75 4.44 3.72
C LEU A 97 -7.45 4.44 2.22
N GLY A 98 -8.40 4.01 1.42
CA GLY A 98 -8.32 4.00 -0.03
C GLY A 98 -9.07 5.18 -0.63
N MET A 99 -8.39 5.96 -1.46
CA MET A 99 -8.89 7.15 -2.13
C MET A 99 -8.90 6.91 -3.64
N VAL A 100 -10.05 7.14 -4.26
CA VAL A 100 -10.28 6.87 -5.68
C VAL A 100 -10.52 8.18 -6.41
N ASN A 101 -9.71 8.49 -7.40
CA ASN A 101 -9.93 9.59 -8.34
C ASN A 101 -11.00 9.16 -9.34
N CYS A 102 -12.20 9.68 -9.22
CA CYS A 102 -13.34 9.20 -9.98
C CYS A 102 -14.31 10.32 -10.33
N THR A 103 -15.22 10.03 -11.26
CA THR A 103 -16.34 10.91 -11.57
C THR A 103 -17.31 11.02 -10.39
N PRO A 104 -18.09 12.12 -10.27
CA PRO A 104 -18.99 12.33 -9.15
C PRO A 104 -20.10 11.29 -8.99
N ASP A 105 -20.44 10.59 -10.06
CA ASP A 105 -21.48 9.55 -10.12
C ASP A 105 -20.94 8.13 -9.89
N PHE A 106 -19.63 7.98 -9.70
CA PHE A 106 -19.03 6.68 -9.42
C PHE A 106 -19.37 6.19 -8.00
N GLU A 107 -19.79 4.92 -7.85
CA GLU A 107 -20.30 4.39 -6.58
C GLU A 107 -19.56 3.13 -6.07
N ARG A 108 -18.64 2.57 -6.87
CA ARG A 108 -18.01 1.28 -6.58
C ARG A 108 -16.57 1.38 -6.05
N HIS A 109 -16.31 2.37 -5.18
CA HIS A 109 -14.99 2.58 -4.55
C HIS A 109 -14.47 1.33 -3.83
N PRO A 110 -15.29 0.59 -3.05
CA PRO A 110 -14.81 -0.63 -2.37
C PRO A 110 -14.26 -1.68 -3.33
N TYR A 111 -14.87 -1.85 -4.50
CA TYR A 111 -14.40 -2.78 -5.51
C TYR A 111 -13.00 -2.41 -6.02
N ILE A 112 -12.75 -1.14 -6.27
CA ILE A 112 -11.43 -0.64 -6.69
C ILE A 112 -10.38 -0.96 -5.62
N ILE A 113 -10.64 -0.59 -4.37
CA ILE A 113 -9.67 -0.75 -3.28
C ILE A 113 -9.43 -2.23 -2.93
N ASN A 114 -10.35 -3.12 -3.27
CA ASN A 114 -10.13 -4.56 -3.15
C ASN A 114 -8.86 -5.03 -3.85
N GLY A 115 -8.41 -4.37 -4.93
CA GLY A 115 -7.15 -4.69 -5.58
C GLY A 115 -5.96 -4.68 -4.61
N CYS A 116 -5.90 -3.68 -3.72
CA CYS A 116 -4.89 -3.61 -2.66
C CYS A 116 -5.17 -4.59 -1.51
N SER A 117 -6.41 -4.66 -1.03
CA SER A 117 -6.78 -5.50 0.11
C SER A 117 -6.61 -7.00 -0.20
N GLU A 118 -6.94 -7.43 -1.41
CA GLU A 118 -6.71 -8.80 -1.87
C GLU A 118 -5.22 -9.14 -1.96
N LEU A 119 -4.37 -8.20 -2.39
CA LEU A 119 -2.92 -8.37 -2.37
C LEU A 119 -2.41 -8.55 -0.93
N PHE A 120 -2.85 -7.72 0.00
CA PHE A 120 -2.45 -7.83 1.39
C PHE A 120 -2.92 -9.16 2.03
N ALA A 121 -4.14 -9.60 1.71
CA ALA A 121 -4.64 -10.91 2.14
C ALA A 121 -3.80 -12.06 1.57
N ALA A 122 -3.37 -11.96 0.31
CA ALA A 122 -2.48 -12.96 -0.30
C ALA A 122 -1.10 -13.00 0.35
N VAL A 123 -0.58 -11.87 0.81
CA VAL A 123 0.76 -11.75 1.43
C VAL A 123 0.74 -12.18 2.89
N TRP A 124 -0.21 -11.71 3.70
CA TRP A 124 -0.24 -11.95 5.15
C TRP A 124 -1.32 -12.93 5.61
N GLY A 125 -2.12 -13.46 4.67
CA GLY A 125 -3.28 -14.30 4.97
C GLY A 125 -4.53 -13.48 5.29
N GLU A 126 -5.70 -14.10 5.21
CA GLU A 126 -6.99 -13.41 5.44
C GLU A 126 -7.08 -12.83 6.85
N GLU A 127 -6.66 -13.57 7.87
CA GLU A 127 -6.73 -13.13 9.26
C GLU A 127 -5.89 -11.89 9.54
N ASN A 128 -4.68 -11.82 9.00
CA ASN A 128 -3.72 -10.74 9.27
C ASN A 128 -3.63 -9.70 8.14
N GLY A 129 -3.95 -10.07 6.92
CA GLY A 129 -3.88 -9.19 5.75
C GLY A 129 -5.11 -8.31 5.56
N ILE A 130 -6.23 -8.63 6.20
CA ILE A 130 -7.47 -7.87 6.10
C ILE A 130 -7.69 -7.08 7.39
N GLY A 131 -7.56 -5.75 7.29
CA GLY A 131 -7.83 -4.81 8.38
C GLY A 131 -9.18 -4.10 8.21
N VAL A 132 -9.43 -3.12 9.07
CA VAL A 132 -10.56 -2.20 8.88
C VAL A 132 -10.23 -1.19 7.78
N ARG A 133 -11.24 -0.64 7.11
CA ARG A 133 -11.02 0.14 5.89
C ARG A 133 -12.09 1.18 5.64
N SER A 134 -11.70 2.30 5.01
CA SER A 134 -12.60 3.17 4.25
C SER A 134 -12.14 3.22 2.79
N ALA A 135 -13.09 3.24 1.85
CA ALA A 135 -12.87 3.41 0.43
C ALA A 135 -13.79 4.53 -0.06
N VAL A 136 -13.21 5.62 -0.49
CA VAL A 136 -13.92 6.88 -0.76
C VAL A 136 -13.48 7.51 -2.08
N GLY A 137 -14.33 8.39 -2.63
CA GLY A 137 -14.07 9.08 -3.88
C GLY A 137 -13.53 10.48 -3.66
N PHE A 138 -12.62 10.87 -4.55
CA PHE A 138 -12.04 12.20 -4.63
C PHE A 138 -12.21 12.76 -6.03
N GLY A 139 -12.44 14.08 -6.12
CA GLY A 139 -12.54 14.79 -7.40
C GLY A 139 -11.21 14.94 -8.12
N SER A 140 -10.10 14.83 -7.39
CA SER A 140 -8.73 14.83 -7.91
C SER A 140 -7.78 14.16 -6.93
N LEU A 141 -6.70 13.59 -7.45
CA LEU A 141 -5.56 13.11 -6.67
C LEU A 141 -4.25 13.68 -7.26
N PRO A 142 -3.17 13.74 -6.47
CA PRO A 142 -1.88 14.23 -6.97
C PRO A 142 -1.46 13.51 -8.25
N ASP A 143 -0.84 14.24 -9.18
CA ASP A 143 -0.34 13.71 -10.46
C ASP A 143 -1.40 12.96 -11.30
N ASN A 144 -2.68 13.23 -11.04
CA ASN A 144 -3.81 12.54 -11.69
C ASN A 144 -3.75 11.01 -11.55
N ILE A 145 -3.20 10.50 -10.44
CA ILE A 145 -3.23 9.06 -10.16
C ILE A 145 -4.68 8.60 -9.91
N PRO A 146 -5.06 7.38 -10.31
CA PRO A 146 -6.42 6.89 -10.13
C PRO A 146 -6.74 6.47 -8.69
N VAL A 147 -5.72 6.07 -7.93
CA VAL A 147 -5.85 5.54 -6.58
C VAL A 147 -4.67 5.99 -5.74
N GLU A 148 -4.96 6.42 -4.51
CA GLU A 148 -3.99 6.67 -3.46
C GLU A 148 -4.41 5.93 -2.19
N ILE A 149 -3.47 5.30 -1.50
CA ILE A 149 -3.77 4.52 -0.29
C ILE A 149 -2.76 4.86 0.81
N GLU A 150 -3.26 5.11 2.01
CA GLU A 150 -2.49 5.12 3.25
C GLU A 150 -2.92 3.99 4.17
N ALA A 151 -2.04 3.53 5.04
CA ALA A 151 -2.35 2.41 5.91
C ALA A 151 -1.56 2.45 7.23
N ILE A 152 -2.09 1.72 8.21
CA ILE A 152 -1.47 1.46 9.51
C ILE A 152 -1.33 -0.06 9.66
N PHE A 153 -0.13 -0.49 10.08
CA PHE A 153 0.19 -1.89 10.31
C PHE A 153 0.65 -2.09 11.77
N GLU A 154 0.40 -3.26 12.33
CA GLU A 154 1.04 -3.71 13.56
C GLU A 154 2.29 -4.53 13.20
N LEU A 155 3.39 -4.28 13.90
CA LEU A 155 4.63 -5.03 13.75
C LEU A 155 4.70 -6.19 14.73
N GLU A 156 5.50 -7.21 14.43
CA GLU A 156 5.68 -8.40 15.29
C GLU A 156 6.31 -8.06 16.63
N GLN A 157 7.14 -7.03 16.68
CA GLN A 157 7.84 -6.59 17.88
C GLN A 157 7.88 -5.07 17.93
N ASP A 158 8.07 -4.52 19.13
CA ASP A 158 8.37 -3.11 19.29
C ASP A 158 9.70 -2.80 18.57
N PHE A 159 9.59 -1.97 17.54
CA PHE A 159 10.75 -1.52 16.80
C PHE A 159 11.37 -0.36 17.58
N THR A 160 12.41 -0.65 18.37
CA THR A 160 13.29 0.40 18.88
C THR A 160 14.30 0.66 17.77
N PRO A 161 14.36 1.86 17.17
CA PRO A 161 15.43 2.19 16.24
C PRO A 161 16.76 1.97 16.96
N GLU A 162 17.62 1.10 16.44
CA GLU A 162 19.00 1.06 16.94
C GLU A 162 19.56 2.46 16.84
N LYS A 163 19.97 3.02 17.98
CA LYS A 163 20.70 4.29 17.99
C LYS A 163 21.90 4.07 17.08
N VAL A 164 21.93 4.74 15.94
CA VAL A 164 23.13 4.85 15.12
C VAL A 164 24.21 5.31 16.06
N LYS A 165 25.17 4.46 16.37
CA LYS A 165 26.37 4.85 17.11
C LYS A 165 27.08 5.85 16.21
N GLU A 166 27.00 7.12 16.57
CA GLU A 166 27.87 8.15 16.04
C GLU A 166 29.31 7.75 16.37
N HIS A 167 30.07 7.48 15.34
CA HIS A 167 31.53 7.34 15.39
C HIS A 167 32.17 8.57 14.74
#